data_0e862be874beaa353b7acbc9e96f0c1e
#
_entry.id   0e862be874beaa353b7acbc9e96f0c1e
#
_cell.length_a   1.000
_cell.length_b   1.000
_cell.length_c   1.000
_cell.angle_alpha   90.00
_cell.angle_beta   90.00
_cell.angle_gamma   90.00
#
_symmetry.space_group_name_H-M   'P 1'
#
loop_
_entity.id
_entity.type
_entity.pdbx_description
1 polymer ?
#
loop_
_entity_poly.entity_id
_entity_poly.type
_entity_poly.pdbx_seq_one_letter_code
_entity_poly.pdbx_strand_id
1 'polypeptide(L)'
;MLQTFLDTFVLIQGWLLEHVVQPPLLALGFGSYLEAAFDGVEFFLYGVLQLSIAYLLLRPLEYFRPIEHWPDRKAVRVDVLYAFLDRLGIIPLAVFALLTPFITGIEGWLRFHDVIPPQLEDAFPALERHPLLAFLIYLVIIDFAEYWRHRLSHTFRWWWALHTIHHSQRQMSLWTDSRNHLLDDLIGGAWFAVIALCIGVPPGHFIGLMVAIRIVENLSHVNARLSFGWLGERLLVSPRYHRWHHAVDLPAGRKYRYGCNFAILFPIWDRLFGTQYMGAGLPATGVHSPLLASPEHADHFWVQQKDGITGLVSALRATLRPERH
;
A
#
# COMPACT_ATOMS: atom_id res chain seq x y z
N MET A 1 23.21 -21.51 0.18
CA MET A 1 22.55 -20.53 -0.69
C MET A 1 21.88 -19.39 0.10
N LEU A 2 20.96 -19.68 1.04
CA LEU A 2 20.31 -18.60 1.84
C LEU A 2 21.36 -17.81 2.65
N GLN A 3 22.26 -18.49 3.36
CA GLN A 3 23.32 -17.83 4.14
C GLN A 3 24.21 -16.96 3.25
N THR A 4 24.64 -17.47 2.10
CA THR A 4 25.45 -16.71 1.13
C THR A 4 24.72 -15.46 0.63
N PHE A 5 23.40 -15.56 0.41
CA PHE A 5 22.57 -14.40 0.04
C PHE A 5 22.54 -13.36 1.16
N LEU A 6 22.28 -13.77 2.40
CA LEU A 6 22.25 -12.88 3.55
C LEU A 6 23.60 -12.19 3.78
N ASP A 7 24.68 -12.96 3.71
CA ASP A 7 26.06 -12.42 3.85
C ASP A 7 26.35 -11.37 2.75
N THR A 8 25.95 -11.66 1.49
CA THR A 8 26.12 -10.73 0.37
C THR A 8 25.27 -9.46 0.55
N PHE A 9 24.05 -9.60 1.04
CA PHE A 9 23.15 -8.48 1.31
C PHE A 9 23.76 -7.53 2.36
N VAL A 10 24.23 -8.06 3.49
CA VAL A 10 24.88 -7.28 4.56
C VAL A 10 26.16 -6.60 4.06
N LEU A 11 26.96 -7.28 3.23
CA LEU A 11 28.15 -6.68 2.62
C LEU A 11 27.81 -5.50 1.71
N ILE A 12 26.76 -5.62 0.88
CA ILE A 12 26.29 -4.52 0.01
C ILE A 12 25.73 -3.38 0.86
N GLN A 13 24.97 -3.67 1.90
CA GLN A 13 24.42 -2.67 2.83
C GLN A 13 25.55 -1.86 3.49
N GLY A 14 26.55 -2.55 4.05
CA GLY A 14 27.71 -1.92 4.67
C GLY A 14 28.48 -1.05 3.68
N TRP A 15 28.74 -1.57 2.48
CA TRP A 15 29.45 -0.84 1.43
C TRP A 15 28.71 0.44 1.01
N LEU A 16 27.38 0.36 0.80
CA LEU A 16 26.55 1.52 0.45
C LEU A 16 26.54 2.55 1.58
N LEU A 17 26.41 2.10 2.82
CA LEU A 17 26.49 3.02 3.96
C LEU A 17 27.84 3.74 3.97
N GLU A 18 28.94 3.01 3.98
CA GLU A 18 30.29 3.58 4.16
C GLU A 18 30.72 4.50 3.01
N HIS A 19 30.39 4.12 1.76
CA HIS A 19 30.91 4.81 0.58
C HIS A 19 29.95 5.83 -0.05
N VAL A 20 28.64 5.66 0.18
CA VAL A 20 27.63 6.49 -0.49
C VAL A 20 26.88 7.40 0.51
N VAL A 21 26.44 6.84 1.65
CA VAL A 21 25.54 7.56 2.57
C VAL A 21 26.28 8.27 3.68
N GLN A 22 27.25 7.63 4.31
CA GLN A 22 27.99 8.18 5.45
C GLN A 22 28.80 9.45 5.11
N PRO A 23 29.53 9.56 3.98
CA PRO A 23 30.32 10.75 3.70
C PRO A 23 29.49 12.05 3.64
N PRO A 24 28.40 12.14 2.87
CA PRO A 24 27.55 13.34 2.86
C PRO A 24 26.85 13.55 4.22
N LEU A 25 26.44 12.48 4.92
CA LEU A 25 25.79 12.58 6.21
C LEU A 25 26.71 13.26 7.25
N LEU A 26 27.98 12.84 7.30
CA LEU A 26 28.99 13.45 8.18
C LEU A 26 29.35 14.87 7.76
N ALA A 27 29.49 15.12 6.45
CA ALA A 27 29.78 16.45 5.92
C ALA A 27 28.69 17.49 6.26
N LEU A 28 27.44 17.05 6.37
CA LEU A 28 26.29 17.87 6.76
C LEU A 28 26.07 17.95 8.28
N GLY A 29 26.92 17.30 9.10
CA GLY A 29 26.79 17.30 10.55
C GLY A 29 25.72 16.35 11.12
N PHE A 30 25.21 15.42 10.31
CA PHE A 30 24.15 14.47 10.70
C PHE A 30 24.69 13.12 11.18
N GLY A 31 25.90 13.07 11.76
CA GLY A 31 26.52 11.83 12.24
C GLY A 31 25.70 11.05 13.28
N SER A 32 24.83 11.72 14.05
CA SER A 32 23.90 11.09 15.00
C SER A 32 22.84 10.22 14.33
N TYR A 33 22.64 10.32 13.01
CA TYR A 33 21.65 9.54 12.25
C TYR A 33 22.26 8.33 11.52
N LEU A 34 23.50 7.92 11.83
CA LEU A 34 24.17 6.81 11.16
C LEU A 34 23.44 5.47 11.33
N GLU A 35 22.88 5.20 12.52
CA GLU A 35 22.06 4.01 12.76
C GLU A 35 20.79 4.02 11.92
N ALA A 36 20.04 5.12 11.93
CA ALA A 36 18.85 5.27 11.10
C ALA A 36 19.17 5.22 9.60
N ALA A 37 20.35 5.70 9.20
CA ALA A 37 20.82 5.59 7.82
C ALA A 37 21.16 4.16 7.42
N PHE A 38 21.69 3.34 8.33
CA PHE A 38 21.93 1.92 8.11
C PHE A 38 20.62 1.18 7.85
N ASP A 39 19.59 1.41 8.67
CA ASP A 39 18.26 0.84 8.49
C ASP A 39 17.61 1.35 7.19
N GLY A 40 17.82 2.63 6.86
CA GLY A 40 17.37 3.21 5.59
C GLY A 40 17.99 2.56 4.36
N VAL A 41 19.28 2.20 4.40
CA VAL A 41 19.96 1.44 3.33
C VAL A 41 19.39 0.03 3.21
N GLU A 42 19.09 -0.62 4.33
CA GLU A 42 18.44 -1.93 4.33
C GLU A 42 17.07 -1.86 3.65
N PHE A 43 16.24 -0.90 4.03
CA PHE A 43 14.94 -0.67 3.42
C PHE A 43 15.04 -0.41 1.91
N PHE A 44 15.99 0.42 1.49
CA PHE A 44 16.29 0.68 0.09
C PHE A 44 16.64 -0.60 -0.68
N LEU A 45 17.51 -1.44 -0.13
CA LEU A 45 17.90 -2.71 -0.76
C LEU A 45 16.73 -3.69 -0.88
N TYR A 46 15.88 -3.79 0.14
CA TYR A 46 14.64 -4.56 0.04
C TYR A 46 13.72 -4.01 -1.06
N GLY A 47 13.61 -2.70 -1.18
CA GLY A 47 12.85 -2.05 -2.25
C GLY A 47 13.39 -2.39 -3.64
N VAL A 48 14.70 -2.31 -3.85
CA VAL A 48 15.35 -2.71 -5.11
C VAL A 48 15.06 -4.17 -5.44
N LEU A 49 15.17 -5.05 -4.44
CA LEU A 49 14.87 -6.48 -4.59
C LEU A 49 13.40 -6.71 -4.97
N GLN A 50 12.47 -6.07 -4.27
CA GLN A 50 11.03 -6.16 -4.56
C GLN A 50 10.69 -5.67 -5.97
N LEU A 51 11.19 -4.50 -6.37
CA LEU A 51 10.99 -3.96 -7.72
C LEU A 51 11.55 -4.92 -8.79
N SER A 52 12.73 -5.48 -8.55
CA SER A 52 13.37 -6.42 -9.46
C SER A 52 12.56 -7.71 -9.60
N ILE A 53 12.13 -8.30 -8.48
CA ILE A 53 11.30 -9.52 -8.46
C ILE A 53 9.94 -9.24 -9.14
N ALA A 54 9.27 -8.14 -8.77
CA ALA A 54 7.99 -7.78 -9.36
C ALA A 54 8.13 -7.60 -10.89
N TYR A 55 9.15 -6.88 -11.35
CA TYR A 55 9.39 -6.70 -12.77
C TYR A 55 9.69 -8.02 -13.48
N LEU A 56 10.61 -8.84 -12.96
CA LEU A 56 11.03 -10.09 -13.59
C LEU A 56 9.91 -11.14 -13.66
N LEU A 57 9.04 -11.20 -12.64
CA LEU A 57 7.96 -12.19 -12.58
C LEU A 57 6.65 -11.69 -13.19
N LEU A 58 6.27 -10.44 -12.96
CA LEU A 58 4.95 -9.93 -13.36
C LEU A 58 4.95 -9.29 -14.75
N ARG A 59 6.06 -8.67 -15.17
CA ARG A 59 6.15 -8.07 -16.50
C ARG A 59 5.98 -9.08 -17.65
N PRO A 60 6.52 -10.31 -17.59
CA PRO A 60 6.22 -11.34 -18.57
C PRO A 60 4.73 -11.69 -18.66
N LEU A 61 4.01 -11.75 -17.51
CA LEU A 61 2.57 -12.00 -17.50
C LEU A 61 1.80 -10.91 -18.25
N GLU A 62 2.16 -9.63 -18.02
CA GLU A 62 1.57 -8.50 -18.75
C GLU A 62 1.92 -8.51 -20.24
N TYR A 63 3.08 -9.03 -20.61
CA TYR A 63 3.52 -9.10 -22.01
C TYR A 63 2.81 -10.22 -22.77
N PHE A 64 2.74 -11.42 -22.18
CA PHE A 64 2.23 -12.60 -22.88
C PHE A 64 0.70 -12.77 -22.79
N ARG A 65 0.05 -12.22 -21.75
CA ARG A 65 -1.39 -12.36 -21.51
C ARG A 65 -2.06 -11.05 -21.08
N PRO A 66 -1.85 -9.93 -21.80
CA PRO A 66 -2.42 -8.66 -21.40
C PRO A 66 -3.96 -8.68 -21.47
N ILE A 67 -4.60 -7.95 -20.55
CA ILE A 67 -6.03 -7.64 -20.64
C ILE A 67 -6.24 -6.59 -21.72
N GLU A 68 -5.41 -5.54 -21.69
CA GLU A 68 -5.47 -4.39 -22.59
C GLU A 68 -4.12 -4.14 -23.21
N HIS A 69 -4.14 -3.73 -24.50
CA HIS A 69 -2.95 -3.26 -25.22
C HIS A 69 -2.96 -1.75 -25.30
N TRP A 70 -1.91 -1.11 -24.82
CA TRP A 70 -1.76 0.34 -24.85
C TRP A 70 -0.63 0.76 -25.79
N PRO A 71 -0.94 1.47 -26.89
CA PRO A 71 0.08 2.01 -27.79
C PRO A 71 0.87 3.15 -27.13
N ASP A 72 0.22 3.98 -26.33
CA ASP A 72 0.84 5.01 -25.48
C ASP A 72 0.82 4.58 -24.01
N ARG A 73 1.96 4.66 -23.36
CA ARG A 73 2.17 4.25 -21.96
C ARG A 73 2.66 5.41 -21.09
N LYS A 74 2.37 6.66 -21.45
CA LYS A 74 2.78 7.82 -20.65
C LYS A 74 2.22 7.78 -19.24
N ALA A 75 0.93 7.45 -19.09
CA ALA A 75 0.29 7.32 -17.77
C ALA A 75 0.97 6.25 -16.90
N VAL A 76 1.45 5.15 -17.48
CA VAL A 76 2.20 4.11 -16.74
C VAL A 76 3.55 4.61 -16.24
N ARG A 77 4.20 5.57 -16.95
CA ARG A 77 5.48 6.14 -16.48
C ARG A 77 5.36 6.89 -15.16
N VAL A 78 4.20 7.51 -14.92
CA VAL A 78 3.93 8.17 -13.63
C VAL A 78 3.77 7.14 -12.53
N ASP A 79 3.12 6.00 -12.81
CA ASP A 79 3.03 4.90 -11.84
C ASP A 79 4.41 4.30 -11.52
N VAL A 80 5.30 4.21 -12.52
CA VAL A 80 6.71 3.83 -12.28
C VAL A 80 7.38 4.81 -11.32
N LEU A 81 7.16 6.13 -11.49
CA LEU A 81 7.69 7.12 -10.55
C LEU A 81 7.17 6.90 -9.12
N TYR A 82 5.86 6.69 -8.96
CA TYR A 82 5.26 6.36 -7.65
C TYR A 82 5.89 5.11 -7.05
N ALA A 83 6.01 4.03 -7.83
CA ALA A 83 6.61 2.79 -7.37
C ALA A 83 8.07 2.98 -6.91
N PHE A 84 8.86 3.79 -7.62
CA PHE A 84 10.23 4.10 -7.20
C PHE A 84 10.26 4.96 -5.94
N LEU A 85 9.44 6.01 -5.83
CA LEU A 85 9.38 6.85 -4.64
C LEU A 85 8.93 6.06 -3.40
N ASP A 86 7.99 5.13 -3.56
CA ASP A 86 7.50 4.28 -2.48
C ASP A 86 8.52 3.17 -2.13
N ARG A 87 8.91 2.35 -3.11
CA ARG A 87 9.72 1.16 -2.84
C ARG A 87 11.16 1.46 -2.45
N LEU A 88 11.76 2.53 -2.97
CA LEU A 88 13.10 2.97 -2.57
C LEU A 88 13.11 3.77 -1.26
N GLY A 89 11.98 3.87 -0.57
CA GLY A 89 11.89 4.40 0.79
C GLY A 89 11.66 5.89 0.88
N ILE A 90 11.57 6.64 -0.21
CA ILE A 90 11.44 8.11 -0.15
C ILE A 90 10.13 8.49 0.56
N ILE A 91 8.99 7.96 0.11
CA ILE A 91 7.68 8.22 0.73
C ILE A 91 7.58 7.58 2.11
N PRO A 92 7.86 6.26 2.30
CA PRO A 92 7.77 5.62 3.62
C PRO A 92 8.66 6.27 4.69
N LEU A 93 9.89 6.64 4.37
CA LEU A 93 10.79 7.31 5.32
C LEU A 93 10.30 8.73 5.67
N ALA A 94 9.76 9.48 4.70
CA ALA A 94 9.15 10.77 4.96
C ALA A 94 7.92 10.63 5.88
N VAL A 95 7.04 9.68 5.61
CA VAL A 95 5.86 9.36 6.44
C VAL A 95 6.31 8.95 7.85
N PHE A 96 7.29 8.06 7.96
CA PHE A 96 7.86 7.63 9.23
C PHE A 96 8.42 8.82 10.02
N ALA A 97 9.24 9.66 9.40
CA ALA A 97 9.81 10.84 10.04
C ALA A 97 8.74 11.83 10.55
N LEU A 98 7.65 12.00 9.78
CA LEU A 98 6.52 12.85 10.18
C LEU A 98 5.73 12.26 11.35
N LEU A 99 5.55 10.93 11.39
CA LEU A 99 4.75 10.25 12.41
C LEU A 99 5.54 9.96 13.70
N THR A 100 6.84 9.77 13.63
CA THR A 100 7.69 9.39 14.78
C THR A 100 7.48 10.28 16.03
N PRO A 101 7.44 11.62 15.97
CA PRO A 101 7.23 12.45 17.15
C PRO A 101 5.89 12.16 17.84
N PHE A 102 4.84 11.87 17.06
CA PHE A 102 3.50 11.55 17.57
C PHE A 102 3.47 10.17 18.20
N ILE A 103 4.05 9.17 17.51
CA ILE A 103 4.13 7.79 18.01
C ILE A 103 4.92 7.74 19.31
N THR A 104 6.10 8.35 19.36
CA THR A 104 6.96 8.42 20.56
C THR A 104 6.24 9.17 21.70
N GLY A 105 5.49 10.23 21.37
CA GLY A 105 4.67 10.95 22.34
C GLY A 105 3.56 10.07 22.94
N ILE A 106 2.87 9.30 22.11
CA ILE A 106 1.82 8.35 22.55
C ILE A 106 2.45 7.24 23.41
N GLU A 107 3.54 6.63 22.97
CA GLU A 107 4.25 5.60 23.74
C GLU A 107 4.72 6.11 25.09
N GLY A 108 5.30 7.33 25.14
CA GLY A 108 5.72 7.99 26.37
C GLY A 108 4.54 8.24 27.31
N TRP A 109 3.41 8.68 26.77
CA TRP A 109 2.18 8.88 27.54
C TRP A 109 1.62 7.55 28.08
N LEU A 110 1.58 6.50 27.28
CA LEU A 110 1.15 5.16 27.68
C LEU A 110 2.03 4.63 28.83
N ARG A 111 3.37 4.71 28.68
CA ARG A 111 4.33 4.27 29.72
C ARG A 111 4.18 5.08 31.02
N PHE A 112 3.94 6.39 30.91
CA PHE A 112 3.71 7.26 32.08
C PHE A 112 2.44 6.83 32.87
N HIS A 113 1.46 6.22 32.21
CA HIS A 113 0.22 5.73 32.82
C HIS A 113 0.26 4.21 33.08
N ASP A 114 1.46 3.58 33.06
CA ASP A 114 1.65 2.15 33.25
C ASP A 114 0.86 1.27 32.24
N VAL A 115 0.57 1.83 31.06
CA VAL A 115 -0.07 1.09 29.96
C VAL A 115 1.02 0.56 29.04
N ILE A 116 1.20 -0.75 29.06
CA ILE A 116 2.11 -1.46 28.14
C ILE A 116 1.24 -2.08 27.03
N PRO A 117 1.45 -1.70 25.75
CA PRO A 117 0.74 -2.33 24.65
C PRO A 117 0.99 -3.85 24.65
N PRO A 118 -0.08 -4.67 24.65
CA PRO A 118 0.08 -6.12 24.72
C PRO A 118 0.70 -6.64 23.41
N GLN A 119 1.62 -7.59 23.53
CA GLN A 119 2.01 -8.42 22.40
C GLN A 119 1.10 -9.65 22.33
N LEU A 120 0.90 -10.19 21.15
CA LEU A 120 0.06 -11.37 20.97
C LEU A 120 0.64 -12.58 21.72
N GLU A 121 1.97 -12.67 21.74
CA GLU A 121 2.73 -13.69 22.45
C GLU A 121 2.57 -13.61 23.97
N ASP A 122 2.40 -12.40 24.55
CA ASP A 122 2.13 -12.22 25.97
C ASP A 122 0.78 -12.84 26.36
N ALA A 123 -0.23 -12.65 25.50
CA ALA A 123 -1.57 -13.21 25.69
C ALA A 123 -1.61 -14.73 25.41
N PHE A 124 -0.79 -15.19 24.49
CA PHE A 124 -0.73 -16.58 24.02
C PHE A 124 0.72 -17.08 23.94
N PRO A 125 1.39 -17.41 25.07
CA PRO A 125 2.81 -17.79 25.10
C PRO A 125 3.19 -19.00 24.25
N ALA A 126 2.21 -19.81 23.83
CA ALA A 126 2.43 -20.89 22.89
C ALA A 126 2.91 -20.42 21.53
N LEU A 127 2.59 -19.17 21.14
CA LEU A 127 2.97 -18.58 19.84
C LEU A 127 4.47 -18.35 19.73
N GLU A 128 5.19 -18.09 20.81
CA GLU A 128 6.65 -17.97 20.80
C GLU A 128 7.34 -19.22 20.19
N ARG A 129 6.73 -20.39 20.42
CA ARG A 129 7.23 -21.68 19.88
C ARG A 129 6.74 -21.97 18.47
N HIS A 130 5.84 -21.15 17.95
CA HIS A 130 5.21 -21.32 16.64
C HIS A 130 5.25 -20.01 15.81
N PRO A 131 6.44 -19.50 15.45
CA PRO A 131 6.60 -18.18 14.82
C PRO A 131 5.84 -18.04 13.50
N LEU A 132 5.72 -19.12 12.72
CA LEU A 132 4.90 -19.09 11.50
C LEU A 132 3.41 -18.91 11.81
N LEU A 133 2.90 -19.52 12.88
CA LEU A 133 1.51 -19.34 13.29
C LEU A 133 1.28 -17.92 13.80
N ALA A 134 2.20 -17.39 14.61
CA ALA A 134 2.15 -15.98 15.06
C ALA A 134 2.12 -15.03 13.85
N PHE A 135 3.03 -15.21 12.90
CA PHE A 135 3.07 -14.45 11.65
C PHE A 135 1.74 -14.49 10.88
N LEU A 136 1.13 -15.67 10.72
CA LEU A 136 -0.14 -15.82 10.01
C LEU A 136 -1.30 -15.13 10.77
N ILE A 137 -1.30 -15.15 12.11
CA ILE A 137 -2.31 -14.45 12.90
C ILE A 137 -2.14 -12.93 12.74
N TYR A 138 -0.93 -12.40 12.85
CA TYR A 138 -0.65 -10.98 12.58
C TYR A 138 -1.07 -10.59 11.17
N LEU A 139 -0.78 -11.43 10.17
CA LEU A 139 -1.17 -11.19 8.78
C LEU A 139 -2.69 -11.05 8.62
N VAL A 140 -3.45 -11.94 9.26
CA VAL A 140 -4.93 -11.90 9.23
C VAL A 140 -5.47 -10.65 9.93
N ILE A 141 -4.90 -10.26 11.08
CA ILE A 141 -5.33 -9.06 11.82
C ILE A 141 -5.05 -7.80 11.01
N ILE A 142 -3.85 -7.71 10.42
CA ILE A 142 -3.46 -6.55 9.63
C ILE A 142 -4.28 -6.46 8.35
N ASP A 143 -4.49 -7.57 7.65
CA ASP A 143 -5.34 -7.61 6.45
C ASP A 143 -6.80 -7.20 6.76
N PHE A 144 -7.31 -7.60 7.93
CA PHE A 144 -8.62 -7.13 8.41
C PHE A 144 -8.65 -5.61 8.64
N ALA A 145 -7.60 -5.07 9.26
CA ALA A 145 -7.48 -3.63 9.49
C ALA A 145 -7.36 -2.86 8.16
N GLU A 146 -6.58 -3.38 7.20
CA GLU A 146 -6.43 -2.83 5.86
C GLU A 146 -7.73 -2.89 5.04
N TYR A 147 -8.51 -3.97 5.15
CA TYR A 147 -9.85 -4.03 4.57
C TYR A 147 -10.71 -2.85 5.03
N TRP A 148 -10.72 -2.55 6.35
CA TRP A 148 -11.48 -1.43 6.88
C TRP A 148 -10.93 -0.08 6.44
N ARG A 149 -9.62 0.12 6.48
CA ARG A 149 -8.98 1.34 5.96
C ARG A 149 -9.41 1.60 4.52
N HIS A 150 -9.29 0.61 3.68
CA HIS A 150 -9.63 0.68 2.26
C HIS A 150 -11.12 0.95 2.04
N ARG A 151 -11.99 0.25 2.74
CA ARG A 151 -13.44 0.49 2.69
C ARG A 151 -13.82 1.89 3.18
N LEU A 152 -13.19 2.39 4.21
CA LEU A 152 -13.43 3.73 4.75
C LEU A 152 -12.94 4.82 3.79
N SER A 153 -11.83 4.62 3.08
CA SER A 153 -11.35 5.55 2.05
C SER A 153 -12.34 5.73 0.91
N HIS A 154 -13.12 4.70 0.60
CA HIS A 154 -14.23 4.78 -0.35
C HIS A 154 -15.53 5.35 0.23
N THR A 155 -15.75 5.21 1.53
CA THR A 155 -17.01 5.61 2.19
C THR A 155 -17.03 7.11 2.52
N PHE A 156 -15.93 7.62 3.01
CA PHE A 156 -15.81 9.03 3.38
C PHE A 156 -15.45 9.89 2.16
N ARG A 157 -16.30 10.84 1.78
CA ARG A 157 -16.09 11.74 0.61
C ARG A 157 -14.76 12.47 0.63
N TRP A 158 -14.32 12.92 1.80
CA TRP A 158 -13.05 13.61 1.96
C TRP A 158 -11.85 12.67 1.74
N TRP A 159 -11.96 11.41 2.16
CA TRP A 159 -10.89 10.42 1.98
C TRP A 159 -10.89 9.88 0.54
N TRP A 160 -12.08 9.63 -0.02
CA TRP A 160 -12.21 9.27 -1.43
C TRP A 160 -11.55 10.30 -2.36
N ALA A 161 -11.62 11.61 -2.04
CA ALA A 161 -10.97 12.65 -2.84
C ALA A 161 -9.44 12.46 -2.96
N LEU A 162 -8.80 11.88 -1.97
CA LEU A 162 -7.38 11.49 -1.99
C LEU A 162 -7.18 10.14 -2.69
N HIS A 163 -7.96 9.14 -2.28
CA HIS A 163 -7.86 7.75 -2.75
C HIS A 163 -8.29 7.59 -4.22
N THR A 164 -9.09 8.49 -4.74
CA THR A 164 -9.50 8.51 -6.15
C THR A 164 -8.32 8.65 -7.12
N ILE A 165 -7.15 9.14 -6.69
CA ILE A 165 -5.92 9.16 -7.49
C ILE A 165 -5.47 7.75 -7.82
N HIS A 166 -5.51 6.84 -6.84
CA HIS A 166 -5.26 5.42 -7.03
C HIS A 166 -6.22 4.83 -8.09
N HIS A 167 -7.50 5.16 -8.00
CA HIS A 167 -8.52 4.70 -8.94
C HIS A 167 -8.54 5.41 -10.29
N SER A 168 -7.85 6.54 -10.44
CA SER A 168 -7.86 7.30 -11.69
C SER A 168 -7.11 6.63 -12.84
N GLN A 169 -6.27 5.61 -12.55
CA GLN A 169 -5.46 4.92 -13.55
C GLN A 169 -6.33 4.06 -14.47
N ARG A 170 -6.31 4.41 -15.76
CA ARG A 170 -6.99 3.66 -16.83
C ARG A 170 -6.11 2.58 -17.45
N GLN A 171 -4.80 2.70 -17.30
CA GLN A 171 -3.80 1.75 -17.76
C GLN A 171 -3.21 0.98 -16.56
N MET A 172 -4.09 0.30 -15.80
CA MET A 172 -3.71 -0.45 -14.61
C MET A 172 -2.65 -1.51 -14.92
N SER A 173 -1.53 -1.47 -14.21
CA SER A 173 -0.35 -2.33 -14.42
C SER A 173 0.30 -2.69 -13.09
N LEU A 174 1.31 -3.56 -13.11
CA LEU A 174 2.09 -3.95 -11.92
C LEU A 174 2.68 -2.76 -11.13
N TRP A 175 2.68 -1.54 -11.68
CA TRP A 175 3.18 -0.32 -11.04
C TRP A 175 2.09 0.49 -10.35
N THR A 176 0.81 0.16 -10.58
CA THR A 176 -0.33 0.99 -10.15
C THR A 176 -0.59 0.91 -8.66
N ASP A 177 -0.15 -0.14 -7.98
CA ASP A 177 -0.34 -0.33 -6.53
C ASP A 177 0.23 0.80 -5.67
N SER A 178 1.36 1.38 -6.07
CA SER A 178 2.00 2.49 -5.37
C SER A 178 1.46 3.88 -5.74
N ARG A 179 0.50 3.98 -6.69
CA ARG A 179 -0.10 5.25 -7.12
C ARG A 179 -1.05 5.78 -6.06
N ASN A 180 -0.59 6.67 -5.18
CA ASN A 180 -1.38 7.24 -4.09
C ASN A 180 -1.17 8.76 -3.95
N HIS A 181 -2.10 9.41 -3.28
CA HIS A 181 -1.87 10.77 -2.78
C HIS A 181 -0.98 10.71 -1.53
N LEU A 182 0.00 11.63 -1.42
CA LEU A 182 0.93 11.66 -0.27
C LEU A 182 0.22 11.78 1.09
N LEU A 183 -0.93 12.48 1.17
CA LEU A 183 -1.75 12.51 2.38
C LEU A 183 -2.47 11.19 2.64
N ASP A 184 -2.82 10.42 1.60
CA ASP A 184 -3.40 9.08 1.78
C ASP A 184 -2.34 8.12 2.33
N ASP A 185 -1.10 8.22 1.85
CA ASP A 185 0.04 7.48 2.40
C ASP A 185 0.29 7.84 3.87
N LEU A 186 0.20 9.13 4.23
CA LEU A 186 0.35 9.58 5.62
C LEU A 186 -0.78 9.03 6.52
N ILE A 187 -2.03 9.06 6.04
CA ILE A 187 -3.18 8.50 6.77
C ILE A 187 -3.01 6.97 6.91
N GLY A 188 -2.59 6.29 5.84
CA GLY A 188 -2.30 4.85 5.86
C GLY A 188 -1.19 4.51 6.85
N GLY A 189 -0.10 5.26 6.86
CA GLY A 189 1.00 5.11 7.82
C GLY A 189 0.54 5.32 9.27
N ALA A 190 -0.26 6.35 9.53
CA ALA A 190 -0.83 6.60 10.86
C ALA A 190 -1.79 5.48 11.30
N TRP A 191 -2.67 5.01 10.39
CA TRP A 191 -3.54 3.87 10.63
C TRP A 191 -2.74 2.62 11.01
N PHE A 192 -1.72 2.33 10.24
CA PHE A 192 -0.86 1.16 10.45
C PHE A 192 -0.10 1.25 11.78
N ALA A 193 0.45 2.44 12.11
CA ALA A 193 1.14 2.67 13.37
C ALA A 193 0.22 2.45 14.59
N VAL A 194 -1.04 2.92 14.52
CA VAL A 194 -2.03 2.70 15.58
C VAL A 194 -2.34 1.21 15.75
N ILE A 195 -2.55 0.49 14.64
CA ILE A 195 -2.80 -0.97 14.70
C ILE A 195 -1.59 -1.70 15.28
N ALA A 196 -0.37 -1.37 14.82
CA ALA A 196 0.86 -1.97 15.32
C ALA A 196 1.05 -1.74 16.84
N LEU A 197 0.75 -0.54 17.33
CA LEU A 197 0.74 -0.24 18.77
C LEU A 197 -0.30 -1.05 19.54
N CYS A 198 -1.49 -1.27 18.96
CA CYS A 198 -2.56 -2.01 19.63
C CYS A 198 -2.27 -3.52 19.77
N ILE A 199 -1.53 -4.11 18.84
CA ILE A 199 -1.28 -5.56 18.78
C ILE A 199 0.19 -5.95 19.05
N GLY A 200 1.08 -4.96 19.22
CA GLY A 200 2.47 -5.17 19.60
C GLY A 200 3.25 -6.04 18.60
N VAL A 201 3.19 -5.75 17.29
CA VAL A 201 3.88 -6.54 16.28
C VAL A 201 5.39 -6.48 16.46
N PRO A 202 6.09 -7.61 16.63
CA PRO A 202 7.54 -7.62 16.69
C PRO A 202 8.18 -7.13 15.39
N PRO A 203 9.29 -6.36 15.43
CA PRO A 203 9.91 -5.77 14.22
C PRO A 203 10.23 -6.77 13.12
N GLY A 204 10.71 -7.96 13.48
CA GLY A 204 11.03 -9.02 12.50
C GLY A 204 9.79 -9.56 11.76
N HIS A 205 8.65 -9.66 12.43
CA HIS A 205 7.38 -10.03 11.79
C HIS A 205 6.85 -8.89 10.90
N PHE A 206 7.03 -7.64 11.32
CA PHE A 206 6.55 -6.47 10.60
C PHE A 206 7.08 -6.41 9.16
N ILE A 207 8.40 -6.56 8.96
CA ILE A 207 9.01 -6.56 7.62
C ILE A 207 8.43 -7.67 6.76
N GLY A 208 8.33 -8.89 7.30
CA GLY A 208 7.76 -10.02 6.57
C GLY A 208 6.30 -9.81 6.17
N LEU A 209 5.50 -9.20 7.05
CA LEU A 209 4.09 -8.85 6.78
C LEU A 209 3.98 -7.84 5.64
N MET A 210 4.79 -6.78 5.66
CA MET A 210 4.82 -5.78 4.59
C MET A 210 5.21 -6.39 3.25
N VAL A 211 6.23 -7.25 3.23
CA VAL A 211 6.64 -7.95 1.99
C VAL A 211 5.51 -8.83 1.45
N ALA A 212 4.85 -9.61 2.31
CA ALA A 212 3.75 -10.50 1.90
C ALA A 212 2.57 -9.70 1.29
N ILE A 213 2.15 -8.63 1.95
CA ILE A 213 1.08 -7.74 1.47
C ILE A 213 1.45 -7.16 0.11
N ARG A 214 2.64 -6.58 0.01
CA ARG A 214 3.10 -5.91 -1.22
C ARG A 214 3.22 -6.85 -2.43
N ILE A 215 3.60 -8.10 -2.23
CA ILE A 215 3.63 -9.10 -3.31
C ILE A 215 2.23 -9.31 -3.88
N VAL A 216 1.21 -9.43 -3.03
CA VAL A 216 -0.17 -9.63 -3.48
C VAL A 216 -0.73 -8.36 -4.11
N GLU A 217 -0.46 -7.18 -3.58
CA GLU A 217 -0.87 -5.90 -4.16
C GLU A 217 -0.28 -5.70 -5.56
N ASN A 218 1.03 -5.93 -5.75
CA ASN A 218 1.63 -5.88 -7.09
C ASN A 218 0.96 -6.87 -8.05
N LEU A 219 0.76 -8.13 -7.59
CA LEU A 219 0.12 -9.15 -8.41
C LEU A 219 -1.32 -8.80 -8.75
N SER A 220 -2.09 -8.24 -7.82
CA SER A 220 -3.51 -7.90 -8.02
C SER A 220 -3.71 -6.78 -9.05
N HIS A 221 -2.73 -5.90 -9.23
CA HIS A 221 -2.79 -4.78 -10.18
C HIS A 221 -2.29 -5.12 -11.59
N VAL A 222 -1.68 -6.29 -11.83
CA VAL A 222 -1.09 -6.60 -13.14
C VAL A 222 -2.12 -6.54 -14.27
N ASN A 223 -1.72 -6.00 -15.41
CA ASN A 223 -2.49 -6.04 -16.65
C ASN A 223 -2.42 -7.44 -17.30
N ALA A 224 -2.89 -8.45 -16.62
CA ALA A 224 -2.82 -9.82 -17.11
C ALA A 224 -4.14 -10.59 -16.94
N ARG A 225 -4.48 -11.41 -17.93
CA ARG A 225 -5.65 -12.32 -17.90
C ARG A 225 -5.38 -13.48 -16.96
N LEU A 226 -5.38 -13.19 -15.67
CA LEU A 226 -5.11 -14.16 -14.61
C LEU A 226 -6.30 -14.23 -13.66
N SER A 227 -6.76 -15.44 -13.41
CA SER A 227 -7.76 -15.78 -12.42
C SER A 227 -7.28 -16.99 -11.63
N PHE A 228 -7.58 -17.01 -10.34
CA PHE A 228 -7.19 -18.13 -9.47
C PHE A 228 -8.27 -19.24 -9.45
N GLY A 229 -9.28 -19.14 -10.33
CA GLY A 229 -10.40 -20.07 -10.40
C GLY A 229 -11.32 -19.99 -9.18
N TRP A 230 -12.30 -20.89 -9.13
CA TRP A 230 -13.37 -20.84 -8.13
C TRP A 230 -12.87 -20.89 -6.66
N LEU A 231 -11.88 -21.71 -6.37
CA LEU A 231 -11.33 -21.85 -5.01
C LEU A 231 -10.34 -20.71 -4.69
N GLY A 232 -9.40 -20.43 -5.60
CA GLY A 232 -8.38 -19.43 -5.36
C GLY A 232 -8.93 -18.02 -5.18
N GLU A 233 -9.98 -17.65 -5.94
CA GLU A 233 -10.69 -16.36 -5.78
C GLU A 233 -11.44 -16.21 -4.44
N ARG A 234 -11.50 -17.27 -3.63
CA ARG A 234 -12.04 -17.24 -2.27
C ARG A 234 -10.96 -17.13 -1.20
N LEU A 235 -9.73 -17.50 -1.55
CA LEU A 235 -8.61 -17.58 -0.63
C LEU A 235 -7.69 -16.37 -0.74
N LEU A 236 -7.47 -15.85 -1.96
CA LEU A 236 -6.55 -14.77 -2.21
C LEU A 236 -7.08 -13.81 -3.29
N VAL A 237 -6.84 -12.52 -3.10
CA VAL A 237 -7.17 -11.48 -4.08
C VAL A 237 -6.38 -11.70 -5.35
N SER A 238 -7.08 -11.87 -6.48
CA SER A 238 -6.50 -12.06 -7.80
C SER A 238 -6.51 -10.77 -8.63
N PRO A 239 -5.79 -10.71 -9.75
CA PRO A 239 -5.87 -9.60 -10.70
C PRO A 239 -7.30 -9.36 -11.20
N ARG A 240 -8.05 -10.43 -11.46
CA ARG A 240 -9.47 -10.33 -11.86
C ARG A 240 -10.32 -9.74 -10.75
N TYR A 241 -10.13 -10.18 -9.49
CA TYR A 241 -10.87 -9.71 -8.33
C TYR A 241 -10.65 -8.21 -8.10
N HIS A 242 -9.40 -7.80 -8.07
CA HIS A 242 -9.02 -6.41 -7.81
C HIS A 242 -9.36 -5.48 -8.98
N ARG A 243 -9.34 -5.99 -10.22
CA ARG A 243 -9.79 -5.23 -11.38
C ARG A 243 -11.29 -4.84 -11.30
N TRP A 244 -12.13 -5.67 -10.70
CA TRP A 244 -13.52 -5.29 -10.40
C TRP A 244 -13.61 -4.19 -9.32
N HIS A 245 -12.66 -4.14 -8.39
CA HIS A 245 -12.54 -3.03 -7.44
C HIS A 245 -12.25 -1.70 -8.15
N HIS A 246 -11.36 -1.71 -9.15
CA HIS A 246 -11.00 -0.55 -9.97
C HIS A 246 -11.96 -0.27 -11.13
N ALA A 247 -13.08 -0.99 -11.26
CA ALA A 247 -13.98 -0.85 -12.39
C ALA A 247 -14.62 0.55 -12.45
N VAL A 248 -14.59 1.17 -13.64
CA VAL A 248 -15.30 2.45 -13.90
C VAL A 248 -16.78 2.28 -13.63
N ASP A 249 -17.37 1.18 -14.11
CA ASP A 249 -18.78 0.88 -14.00
C ASP A 249 -19.02 -0.31 -13.09
N LEU A 250 -19.77 -0.09 -12.04
CA LEU A 250 -20.29 -1.12 -11.16
C LEU A 250 -21.79 -1.30 -11.36
N PRO A 251 -22.36 -2.47 -11.00
CA PRO A 251 -23.81 -2.65 -11.09
C PRO A 251 -24.57 -1.59 -10.33
N ALA A 252 -25.64 -1.07 -10.98
CA ALA A 252 -26.50 -0.07 -10.35
C ALA A 252 -27.14 -0.60 -9.06
N GLY A 253 -27.23 0.26 -8.04
CA GLY A 253 -27.91 -0.05 -6.79
C GLY A 253 -27.15 0.42 -5.54
N ARG A 254 -27.86 0.38 -4.39
CA ARG A 254 -27.30 0.85 -3.12
C ARG A 254 -26.13 -0.02 -2.60
N LYS A 255 -26.11 -1.31 -2.98
CA LYS A 255 -25.16 -2.30 -2.46
C LYS A 255 -23.69 -1.91 -2.75
N TYR A 256 -23.43 -1.41 -3.98
CA TYR A 256 -22.08 -1.08 -4.44
C TYR A 256 -21.87 0.42 -4.62
N ARG A 257 -22.66 1.25 -3.91
CA ARG A 257 -22.59 2.71 -4.03
C ARG A 257 -21.19 3.28 -3.76
N TYR A 258 -20.44 2.65 -2.87
CA TYR A 258 -19.11 3.09 -2.47
C TYR A 258 -17.99 2.20 -3.03
N GLY A 259 -18.30 1.29 -3.95
CA GLY A 259 -17.37 0.33 -4.50
C GLY A 259 -17.64 -1.10 -4.04
N CYS A 260 -16.72 -2.01 -4.40
CA CYS A 260 -16.75 -3.42 -4.05
C CYS A 260 -15.32 -3.96 -3.89
N ASN A 261 -15.16 -5.18 -3.36
CA ASN A 261 -13.89 -5.90 -3.34
C ASN A 261 -12.75 -5.11 -2.65
N PHE A 262 -12.99 -4.69 -1.40
CA PHE A 262 -12.03 -3.88 -0.62
C PHE A 262 -10.90 -4.70 0.01
N ALA A 263 -10.97 -6.03 -0.02
CA ALA A 263 -9.94 -6.90 0.53
C ALA A 263 -8.59 -6.71 -0.20
N ILE A 264 -7.50 -6.72 0.58
CA ILE A 264 -6.13 -6.62 0.07
C ILE A 264 -5.54 -8.02 -0.18
N LEU A 265 -5.60 -8.91 0.81
CA LEU A 265 -5.14 -10.30 0.69
C LEU A 265 -6.28 -11.29 0.61
N PHE A 266 -7.17 -11.28 1.61
CA PHE A 266 -8.15 -12.33 1.82
C PHE A 266 -9.57 -11.88 1.49
N PRO A 267 -10.19 -12.36 0.39
CA PRO A 267 -11.57 -12.04 -0.01
C PRO A 267 -12.64 -12.39 1.04
N ILE A 268 -12.27 -13.06 2.11
CA ILE A 268 -13.18 -13.45 3.20
C ILE A 268 -13.88 -12.23 3.81
N TRP A 269 -13.18 -11.07 3.93
CA TRP A 269 -13.76 -9.85 4.49
C TRP A 269 -14.89 -9.31 3.62
N ASP A 270 -14.69 -9.24 2.31
CA ASP A 270 -15.74 -8.81 1.39
C ASP A 270 -16.95 -9.74 1.40
N ARG A 271 -16.75 -11.02 1.64
CA ARG A 271 -17.83 -12.00 1.79
C ARG A 271 -18.58 -11.81 3.09
N LEU A 272 -17.87 -11.64 4.21
CA LEU A 272 -18.46 -11.44 5.54
C LEU A 272 -19.27 -10.13 5.61
N PHE A 273 -18.75 -9.06 5.02
CA PHE A 273 -19.38 -7.74 5.05
C PHE A 273 -20.24 -7.43 3.82
N GLY A 274 -20.44 -8.40 2.90
CA GLY A 274 -21.33 -8.32 1.77
C GLY A 274 -20.89 -7.34 0.67
N THR A 275 -19.59 -7.03 0.59
CA THR A 275 -19.02 -6.11 -0.40
C THR A 275 -18.40 -6.82 -1.60
N GLN A 276 -18.39 -8.16 -1.61
CA GLN A 276 -17.85 -8.93 -2.73
C GLN A 276 -18.72 -8.78 -3.99
N TYR A 277 -18.06 -8.52 -5.12
CA TYR A 277 -18.63 -8.59 -6.45
C TYR A 277 -17.68 -9.31 -7.42
N MET A 278 -18.24 -10.31 -8.14
CA MET A 278 -17.51 -11.07 -9.15
C MET A 278 -18.36 -11.15 -10.44
N GLY A 279 -18.33 -10.05 -11.19
CA GLY A 279 -19.02 -9.98 -12.48
C GLY A 279 -18.39 -10.83 -13.57
N ALA A 280 -19.06 -10.95 -14.69
CA ALA A 280 -18.51 -11.58 -15.88
C ALA A 280 -17.47 -10.66 -16.55
N GLY A 281 -16.39 -11.24 -17.08
CA GLY A 281 -15.39 -10.52 -17.85
C GLY A 281 -14.36 -9.76 -16.99
N LEU A 282 -13.72 -8.78 -17.64
CA LEU A 282 -12.65 -7.95 -17.11
C LEU A 282 -13.01 -6.49 -17.46
N PRO A 283 -13.50 -5.69 -16.50
CA PRO A 283 -14.00 -4.35 -16.75
C PRO A 283 -12.86 -3.37 -17.11
N ALA A 284 -13.21 -2.24 -17.75
CA ALA A 284 -12.34 -1.08 -17.86
C ALA A 284 -12.11 -0.46 -16.48
N THR A 285 -10.89 0.04 -16.25
CA THR A 285 -10.50 0.68 -14.97
C THR A 285 -10.51 2.19 -15.08
N GLY A 286 -10.61 2.88 -13.93
CA GLY A 286 -10.61 4.34 -13.83
C GLY A 286 -11.80 4.89 -13.05
N VAL A 287 -12.04 6.19 -13.20
CA VAL A 287 -13.15 6.91 -12.54
C VAL A 287 -13.93 7.77 -13.53
N HIS A 288 -15.21 7.99 -13.25
CA HIS A 288 -16.07 8.94 -13.99
C HIS A 288 -15.77 10.39 -13.55
N SER A 289 -14.66 10.94 -14.00
CA SER A 289 -14.29 12.32 -13.75
C SER A 289 -13.58 12.89 -14.99
N PRO A 290 -14.13 13.91 -15.66
CA PRO A 290 -13.46 14.54 -16.78
C PRO A 290 -12.08 15.12 -16.41
N LEU A 291 -11.94 15.67 -15.20
CA LEU A 291 -10.68 16.20 -14.69
C LEU A 291 -9.64 15.11 -14.54
N LEU A 292 -9.97 14.04 -13.80
CA LEU A 292 -9.04 12.94 -13.51
C LEU A 292 -8.79 12.03 -14.73
N ALA A 293 -9.64 12.14 -15.75
CA ALA A 293 -9.46 11.44 -17.03
C ALA A 293 -8.63 12.24 -18.04
N SER A 294 -8.23 13.46 -17.70
CA SER A 294 -7.45 14.31 -18.61
C SER A 294 -6.02 13.80 -18.77
N PRO A 295 -5.40 13.99 -19.95
CA PRO A 295 -3.98 13.65 -20.15
C PRO A 295 -3.05 14.39 -19.16
N GLU A 296 -3.39 15.64 -18.80
CA GLU A 296 -2.62 16.43 -17.85
C GLU A 296 -2.59 15.76 -16.47
N HIS A 297 -3.73 15.27 -15.97
CA HIS A 297 -3.77 14.49 -14.73
C HIS A 297 -3.05 13.15 -14.87
N ALA A 298 -3.29 12.42 -15.96
CA ALA A 298 -2.73 11.07 -16.14
C ALA A 298 -1.20 11.07 -16.20
N ASP A 299 -0.59 12.11 -16.79
CA ASP A 299 0.83 12.13 -17.15
C ASP A 299 1.72 12.88 -16.14
N HIS A 300 1.16 13.50 -15.06
CA HIS A 300 1.91 14.38 -14.18
C HIS A 300 1.66 14.13 -12.68
N PHE A 301 2.70 13.71 -11.95
CA PHE A 301 2.66 13.45 -10.52
C PHE A 301 2.11 14.63 -9.70
N TRP A 302 2.68 15.84 -9.87
CA TRP A 302 2.28 17.01 -9.09
C TRP A 302 0.88 17.51 -9.40
N VAL A 303 0.39 17.30 -10.62
CA VAL A 303 -1.00 17.60 -10.98
C VAL A 303 -1.93 16.69 -10.21
N GLN A 304 -1.62 15.41 -10.09
CA GLN A 304 -2.40 14.46 -9.30
C GLN A 304 -2.45 14.84 -7.83
N GLN A 305 -1.31 15.21 -7.23
CA GLN A 305 -1.27 15.66 -5.84
C GLN A 305 -2.12 16.92 -5.63
N LYS A 306 -2.04 17.91 -6.52
CA LYS A 306 -2.86 19.13 -6.50
C LYS A 306 -4.36 18.82 -6.63
N ASP A 307 -4.72 17.95 -7.55
CA ASP A 307 -6.11 17.56 -7.81
C ASP A 307 -6.73 16.86 -6.60
N GLY A 308 -5.97 15.99 -5.91
CA GLY A 308 -6.39 15.38 -4.65
C GLY A 308 -6.66 16.40 -3.55
N ILE A 309 -5.78 17.39 -3.36
CA ILE A 309 -6.01 18.49 -2.40
C ILE A 309 -7.25 19.31 -2.77
N THR A 310 -7.41 19.62 -4.05
CA THR A 310 -8.57 20.38 -4.53
C THR A 310 -9.88 19.62 -4.26
N GLY A 311 -9.87 18.32 -4.54
CA GLY A 311 -10.98 17.41 -4.22
C GLY A 311 -11.29 17.34 -2.72
N LEU A 312 -10.24 17.20 -1.89
CA LEU A 312 -10.35 17.18 -0.42
C LEU A 312 -11.02 18.46 0.10
N VAL A 313 -10.50 19.62 -0.31
CA VAL A 313 -11.06 20.92 0.11
C VAL A 313 -12.52 21.07 -0.34
N SER A 314 -12.84 20.64 -1.55
CA SER A 314 -14.22 20.65 -2.07
C SER A 314 -15.15 19.74 -1.24
N ALA A 315 -14.71 18.52 -0.92
CA ALA A 315 -15.46 17.56 -0.12
C ALA A 315 -15.72 18.08 1.31
N LEU A 316 -14.71 18.68 1.94
CA LEU A 316 -14.85 19.29 3.27
C LEU A 316 -15.81 20.48 3.26
N ARG A 317 -15.71 21.39 2.28
CA ARG A 317 -16.64 22.51 2.12
C ARG A 317 -18.08 22.05 1.93
N ALA A 318 -18.30 21.00 1.15
CA ALA A 318 -19.64 20.43 0.94
C ALA A 318 -20.23 19.82 2.24
N THR A 319 -19.39 19.26 3.10
CA THR A 319 -19.82 18.74 4.42
C THR A 319 -20.19 19.85 5.39
N LEU A 320 -19.47 20.99 5.33
CA LEU A 320 -19.71 22.15 6.21
C LEU A 320 -20.89 23.05 5.75
N ARG A 321 -21.36 22.89 4.52
CA ARG A 321 -22.55 23.59 3.98
C ARG A 321 -23.63 22.56 3.71
N PRO A 322 -24.41 22.11 4.73
CA PRO A 322 -25.56 21.27 4.46
C PRO A 322 -26.51 22.04 3.52
N GLU A 323 -26.94 21.37 2.46
CA GLU A 323 -27.91 21.91 1.51
C GLU A 323 -29.12 22.44 2.31
N ARG A 324 -29.41 23.74 2.17
CA ARG A 324 -30.69 24.29 2.62
C ARG A 324 -31.76 23.69 1.69
N HIS A 325 -32.45 22.67 2.19
CA HIS A 325 -33.68 22.17 1.58
C HIS A 325 -34.81 23.17 1.76
#